data_6b0bbeb77ae36d1dcfcfdbd23f3f42e2
#
_entry.id   6b0bbeb77ae36d1dcfcfdbd23f3f42e2
#
_cell.length_a   1.000
_cell.length_b   1.000
_cell.length_c   1.000
_cell.angle_alpha   90.00
_cell.angle_beta   90.00
_cell.angle_gamma   90.00
#
_symmetry.space_group_name_H-M   'P 1'
#
loop_
_entity.id
_entity.type
_entity.pdbx_description
1 polymer ?
#
loop_
_entity_poly.entity_id
_entity_poly.type
_entity_poly.pdbx_seq_one_letter_code
_entity_poly.pdbx_strand_id
1 'polypeptide(L)'
;KGMDQSEMFDIRNYVPGDDIRSIHWKLSGKTDELIVRQASDRTHYDLIVLPDFGRKTGSRDVTRRELTTCVALMVELCRRLVRQGVPFCIAMPGPGGGLDLYGFTGVRELEQSIPQWLAFEIPEKSGRFSRLFAMEHLEKRFTRMVTIGAGELAHGLPSLAGDIGLLALTVTKDVTEPRAVLADGVENIEIPADCTNSIRILC
;
A
#
# COMPACT_ATOMS: atom_id res chain seq x y z
N LYS A 1 3.92 1.84 -31.22
CA LYS A 1 3.71 3.10 -30.48
C LYS A 1 2.89 2.71 -29.26
N GLY A 2 3.57 2.50 -28.11
CA GLY A 2 2.93 2.17 -26.84
C GLY A 2 2.10 3.36 -26.37
N MET A 3 0.89 3.09 -25.92
CA MET A 3 0.10 4.07 -25.17
C MET A 3 0.81 4.30 -23.84
N ASP A 4 1.15 5.55 -23.61
CA ASP A 4 1.69 6.05 -22.35
C ASP A 4 0.62 5.83 -21.27
N GLN A 5 0.85 4.90 -20.34
CA GLN A 5 -0.05 4.56 -19.24
C GLN A 5 0.03 5.57 -18.08
N SER A 6 0.68 6.72 -18.28
CA SER A 6 0.95 7.70 -17.23
C SER A 6 -0.18 8.71 -16.97
N GLU A 7 -1.30 8.63 -17.69
CA GLU A 7 -2.44 9.51 -17.46
C GLU A 7 -3.61 8.75 -16.84
N MET A 8 -3.63 8.65 -15.51
CA MET A 8 -4.85 8.29 -14.79
C MET A 8 -5.85 9.45 -14.90
N PHE A 9 -6.87 9.26 -15.73
CA PHE A 9 -8.02 10.15 -15.78
C PHE A 9 -9.14 9.56 -14.92
N ASP A 10 -9.66 10.37 -14.01
CA ASP A 10 -10.94 10.07 -13.39
C ASP A 10 -12.05 10.23 -14.42
N ILE A 11 -13.01 9.30 -14.38
CA ILE A 11 -14.15 9.28 -15.28
C ILE A 11 -15.40 9.59 -14.46
N ARG A 12 -16.15 10.61 -14.83
CA ARG A 12 -17.44 10.94 -14.24
C ARG A 12 -18.46 11.29 -15.30
N ASN A 13 -19.73 11.29 -14.93
CA ASN A 13 -20.78 11.76 -15.82
C ASN A 13 -20.65 13.26 -16.07
N TYR A 14 -20.97 13.66 -17.31
CA TYR A 14 -21.00 15.05 -17.73
C TYR A 14 -22.03 15.85 -16.91
N VAL A 15 -21.64 17.04 -16.49
CA VAL A 15 -22.51 18.01 -15.85
C VAL A 15 -22.55 19.26 -16.75
N PRO A 16 -23.72 19.91 -16.95
CA PRO A 16 -23.82 21.15 -17.70
C PRO A 16 -22.80 22.19 -17.22
N GLY A 17 -21.91 22.62 -18.14
CA GLY A 17 -20.80 23.52 -17.81
C GLY A 17 -19.42 22.88 -17.98
N ASP A 18 -19.33 21.57 -18.14
CA ASP A 18 -18.06 20.89 -18.44
C ASP A 18 -17.59 21.20 -19.87
N ASP A 19 -16.26 21.24 -20.05
CA ASP A 19 -15.67 21.41 -21.36
C ASP A 19 -15.97 20.19 -22.26
N ILE A 20 -16.60 20.42 -23.39
CA ILE A 20 -16.95 19.43 -24.42
C ILE A 20 -15.71 18.66 -24.90
N ARG A 21 -14.53 19.28 -24.86
CA ARG A 21 -13.24 18.64 -25.23
C ARG A 21 -12.81 17.56 -24.24
N SER A 22 -13.32 17.60 -23.02
CA SER A 22 -13.04 16.59 -22.00
C SER A 22 -13.91 15.34 -22.13
N ILE A 23 -14.90 15.31 -23.04
CA ILE A 23 -15.79 14.16 -23.24
C ILE A 23 -15.00 12.96 -23.78
N HIS A 24 -15.17 11.83 -23.11
CA HIS A 24 -14.61 10.54 -23.55
C HIS A 24 -15.55 9.85 -24.54
N TRP A 25 -15.61 10.35 -25.78
CA TRP A 25 -16.56 9.91 -26.82
C TRP A 25 -16.64 8.39 -27.02
N LYS A 26 -15.50 7.67 -26.93
CA LYS A 26 -15.47 6.22 -27.09
C LYS A 26 -16.19 5.48 -25.96
N LEU A 27 -16.16 6.00 -24.73
CA LEU A 27 -16.83 5.41 -23.59
C LEU A 27 -18.29 5.84 -23.53
N SER A 28 -18.56 7.12 -23.77
CA SER A 28 -19.92 7.66 -23.85
C SER A 28 -20.79 6.95 -24.89
N GLY A 29 -20.20 6.56 -26.03
CA GLY A 29 -20.92 5.77 -27.06
C GLY A 29 -21.20 4.32 -26.67
N LYS A 30 -20.65 3.81 -25.55
CA LYS A 30 -20.91 2.46 -25.04
C LYS A 30 -21.92 2.44 -23.89
N THR A 31 -22.07 3.55 -23.17
CA THR A 31 -22.84 3.64 -21.92
C THR A 31 -24.14 4.42 -22.06
N ASP A 32 -24.40 5.01 -23.24
CA ASP A 32 -25.51 5.96 -23.48
C ASP A 32 -25.53 7.18 -22.53
N GLU A 33 -24.43 7.42 -21.81
CA GLU A 33 -24.23 8.55 -20.92
C GLU A 33 -23.00 9.34 -21.36
N LEU A 34 -23.10 10.68 -21.30
CA LEU A 34 -21.94 11.52 -21.58
C LEU A 34 -20.94 11.41 -20.42
N ILE A 35 -19.77 10.88 -20.71
CA ILE A 35 -18.69 10.68 -19.75
C ILE A 35 -17.56 11.66 -20.06
N VAL A 36 -17.12 12.39 -19.07
CA VAL A 36 -15.98 13.31 -19.17
C VAL A 36 -14.74 12.73 -18.49
N ARG A 37 -13.60 13.01 -19.11
CA ARG A 37 -12.29 12.84 -18.46
C ARG A 37 -12.08 14.07 -17.59
N GLN A 38 -12.03 13.89 -16.31
CA GLN A 38 -11.54 14.89 -15.39
C GLN A 38 -10.04 14.69 -15.27
N ALA A 39 -9.25 15.77 -15.48
CA ALA A 39 -7.87 15.74 -15.02
C ALA A 39 -7.96 15.51 -13.51
N SER A 40 -7.56 14.33 -13.04
CA SER A 40 -7.33 14.13 -11.64
C SER A 40 -6.31 15.17 -11.23
N ASP A 41 -6.63 16.01 -10.25
CA ASP A 41 -5.60 16.79 -9.57
C ASP A 41 -4.54 15.73 -9.20
N ARG A 42 -3.35 15.84 -9.84
CA ARG A 42 -2.28 14.86 -9.66
C ARG A 42 -1.78 14.98 -8.23
N THR A 43 -2.50 14.39 -7.31
CA THR A 43 -1.96 14.19 -5.98
C THR A 43 -0.73 13.30 -6.18
N HIS A 44 0.44 13.91 -6.08
CA HIS A 44 1.68 13.17 -6.18
C HIS A 44 1.87 12.42 -4.88
N TYR A 45 1.76 11.10 -4.96
CA TYR A 45 1.99 10.23 -3.81
C TYR A 45 3.46 9.83 -3.77
N ASP A 46 4.21 10.38 -2.81
CA ASP A 46 5.62 10.03 -2.60
C ASP A 46 5.79 8.77 -1.75
N LEU A 47 4.78 8.45 -0.94
CA LEU A 47 4.82 7.37 0.04
C LEU A 47 3.91 6.22 -0.38
N ILE A 48 4.45 4.99 -0.30
CA ILE A 48 3.66 3.78 -0.43
C ILE A 48 3.73 2.93 0.84
N VAL A 49 2.58 2.39 1.25
CA VAL A 49 2.46 1.39 2.31
C VAL A 49 2.29 0.02 1.65
N LEU A 50 3.19 -0.91 1.94
CA LEU A 50 3.21 -2.25 1.37
C LEU A 50 2.99 -3.31 2.46
N PRO A 51 1.80 -3.94 2.58
CA PRO A 51 1.56 -5.04 3.50
C PRO A 51 2.16 -6.33 2.92
N ASP A 52 3.38 -6.69 3.33
CA ASP A 52 4.12 -7.83 2.79
C ASP A 52 4.21 -9.01 3.78
N PHE A 53 3.11 -9.34 4.44
CA PHE A 53 3.01 -10.46 5.35
C PHE A 53 2.29 -11.65 4.71
N GLY A 54 2.64 -12.85 5.18
CA GLY A 54 2.06 -14.12 4.75
C GLY A 54 1.91 -15.09 5.92
N ARG A 55 1.33 -16.26 5.65
CA ARG A 55 1.18 -17.32 6.66
C ARG A 55 2.51 -17.96 7.05
N LYS A 56 3.53 -17.84 6.18
CA LYS A 56 4.90 -18.31 6.40
C LYS A 56 5.92 -17.24 6.04
N THR A 57 7.00 -17.20 6.80
CA THR A 57 8.21 -16.42 6.50
C THR A 57 9.39 -17.38 6.46
N GLY A 58 10.04 -17.52 5.30
CA GLY A 58 11.02 -18.60 5.11
C GLY A 58 10.39 -19.97 5.33
N SER A 59 10.94 -20.73 6.29
CA SER A 59 10.41 -22.03 6.75
C SER A 59 9.53 -21.93 8.01
N ARG A 60 9.40 -20.72 8.61
CA ARG A 60 8.68 -20.49 9.85
C ARG A 60 7.21 -20.19 9.60
N ASP A 61 6.32 -20.81 10.35
CA ASP A 61 4.91 -20.45 10.40
C ASP A 61 4.73 -19.14 11.19
N VAL A 62 3.94 -18.22 10.59
CA VAL A 62 3.54 -16.96 11.23
C VAL A 62 2.28 -17.23 12.07
N THR A 63 2.31 -16.80 13.31
CA THR A 63 1.18 -17.02 14.23
C THR A 63 -0.01 -16.12 13.87
N ARG A 64 -1.21 -16.56 14.22
CA ARG A 64 -2.42 -15.74 14.07
C ARG A 64 -2.29 -14.40 14.78
N ARG A 65 -1.61 -14.34 15.93
CA ARG A 65 -1.39 -13.13 16.70
C ARG A 65 -0.51 -12.14 15.94
N GLU A 66 0.60 -12.59 15.35
CA GLU A 66 1.45 -11.76 14.49
C GLU A 66 0.66 -11.18 13.31
N LEU A 67 -0.14 -12.00 12.61
CA LEU A 67 -0.97 -11.54 11.51
C LEU A 67 -2.02 -10.50 11.94
N THR A 68 -2.70 -10.74 13.07
CA THR A 68 -3.69 -9.78 13.59
C THR A 68 -3.04 -8.45 13.93
N THR A 69 -1.83 -8.48 14.53
CA THR A 69 -1.08 -7.26 14.86
C THR A 69 -0.58 -6.55 13.59
N CYS A 70 -0.16 -7.26 12.54
CA CYS A 70 0.18 -6.66 11.25
C CYS A 70 -1.00 -5.88 10.66
N VAL A 71 -2.19 -6.49 10.66
CA VAL A 71 -3.40 -5.84 10.13
C VAL A 71 -3.78 -4.61 10.96
N ALA A 72 -3.74 -4.71 12.28
CA ALA A 72 -4.02 -3.57 13.16
C ALA A 72 -3.02 -2.44 12.96
N LEU A 73 -1.74 -2.76 12.84
CA LEU A 73 -0.66 -1.81 12.59
C LEU A 73 -0.84 -1.11 11.23
N MET A 74 -1.16 -1.86 10.19
CA MET A 74 -1.44 -1.33 8.85
C MET A 74 -2.58 -0.29 8.88
N VAL A 75 -3.71 -0.64 9.48
CA VAL A 75 -4.87 0.25 9.57
C VAL A 75 -4.54 1.52 10.35
N GLU A 76 -3.89 1.37 11.50
CA GLU A 76 -3.56 2.54 12.32
C GLU A 76 -2.47 3.42 11.69
N LEU A 77 -1.47 2.85 11.04
CA LEU A 77 -0.48 3.62 10.28
C LEU A 77 -1.17 4.48 9.22
N CYS A 78 -2.05 3.88 8.42
CA CYS A 78 -2.80 4.60 7.39
C CYS A 78 -3.67 5.72 7.98
N ARG A 79 -4.36 5.45 9.11
CA ARG A 79 -5.13 6.47 9.83
C ARG A 79 -4.27 7.65 10.31
N ARG A 80 -3.07 7.37 10.80
CA ARG A 80 -2.15 8.43 11.25
C ARG A 80 -1.64 9.27 10.08
N LEU A 81 -1.23 8.63 9.00
CA LEU A 81 -0.78 9.32 7.79
C LEU A 81 -1.83 10.32 7.30
N VAL A 82 -3.09 9.87 7.18
CA VAL A 82 -4.18 10.76 6.75
C VAL A 82 -4.45 11.88 7.75
N ARG A 83 -4.46 11.58 9.06
CA ARG A 83 -4.65 12.62 10.11
C ARG A 83 -3.54 13.67 10.11
N GLN A 84 -2.32 13.29 9.75
CA GLN A 84 -1.19 14.18 9.61
C GLN A 84 -1.14 14.90 8.26
N GLY A 85 -2.10 14.65 7.38
CA GLY A 85 -2.16 15.25 6.04
C GLY A 85 -1.06 14.74 5.10
N VAL A 86 -0.51 13.56 5.36
CA VAL A 86 0.49 12.90 4.49
C VAL A 86 -0.25 12.08 3.43
N PRO A 87 -0.19 12.49 2.14
CA PRO A 87 -0.77 11.69 1.06
C PRO A 87 0.06 10.42 0.84
N PHE A 88 -0.61 9.28 0.69
CA PHE A 88 0.05 8.00 0.47
C PHE A 88 -0.80 7.06 -0.40
N CYS A 89 -0.14 6.07 -0.99
CA CYS A 89 -0.79 4.91 -1.58
C CYS A 89 -0.63 3.69 -0.67
N ILE A 90 -1.60 2.77 -0.72
CA ILE A 90 -1.43 1.41 -0.24
C ILE A 90 -1.47 0.46 -1.44
N ALA A 91 -0.54 -0.50 -1.48
CA ALA A 91 -0.54 -1.55 -2.49
C ALA A 91 -1.26 -2.79 -1.94
N MET A 92 -2.29 -3.24 -2.64
CA MET A 92 -3.07 -4.42 -2.26
C MET A 92 -3.07 -5.42 -3.41
N PRO A 93 -3.25 -6.74 -3.14
CA PRO A 93 -3.34 -7.71 -4.21
C PRO A 93 -4.57 -7.45 -5.09
N GLY A 94 -4.34 -7.30 -6.38
CA GLY A 94 -5.38 -7.15 -7.38
C GLY A 94 -5.91 -8.49 -7.89
N PRO A 95 -7.12 -8.53 -8.47
CA PRO A 95 -7.73 -9.74 -9.02
C PRO A 95 -6.96 -10.33 -10.20
N GLY A 96 -6.13 -9.53 -10.87
CA GLY A 96 -5.25 -9.95 -11.97
C GLY A 96 -3.93 -10.58 -11.53
N GLY A 97 -3.69 -10.73 -10.20
CA GLY A 97 -2.45 -11.29 -9.65
C GLY A 97 -1.30 -10.29 -9.49
N GLY A 98 -1.47 -9.04 -9.92
CA GLY A 98 -0.57 -7.90 -9.69
C GLY A 98 -0.93 -7.12 -8.43
N LEU A 99 -0.42 -5.87 -8.34
CA LEU A 99 -0.71 -4.93 -7.26
C LEU A 99 -1.67 -3.83 -7.74
N ASP A 100 -2.78 -3.67 -7.05
CA ASP A 100 -3.64 -2.50 -7.18
C ASP A 100 -3.20 -1.42 -6.19
N LEU A 101 -3.10 -0.19 -6.66
CA LEU A 101 -2.66 0.96 -5.87
C LEU A 101 -3.87 1.83 -5.50
N TYR A 102 -4.08 2.03 -4.21
CA TYR A 102 -5.14 2.89 -3.68
C TYR A 102 -4.53 4.12 -3.02
N GLY A 103 -4.83 5.30 -3.55
CA GLY A 103 -4.33 6.57 -3.02
C GLY A 103 -5.29 7.20 -2.02
N PHE A 104 -4.76 7.83 -0.95
CA PHE A 104 -5.54 8.46 0.10
C PHE A 104 -5.00 9.83 0.47
N THR A 105 -5.91 10.78 0.57
CA THR A 105 -5.65 12.14 1.06
C THR A 105 -6.58 12.51 2.21
N GLY A 106 -7.69 11.76 2.37
CA GLY A 106 -8.76 12.07 3.32
C GLY A 106 -9.17 10.89 4.20
N VAL A 107 -9.57 11.19 5.45
CA VAL A 107 -9.99 10.18 6.45
C VAL A 107 -11.22 9.41 5.97
N ARG A 108 -12.17 10.10 5.32
CA ARG A 108 -13.43 9.49 4.89
C ARG A 108 -13.21 8.40 3.83
N GLU A 109 -12.36 8.66 2.84
CA GLU A 109 -12.01 7.70 1.79
C GLU A 109 -11.33 6.47 2.38
N LEU A 110 -10.38 6.70 3.29
CA LEU A 110 -9.68 5.65 3.99
C LEU A 110 -10.65 4.73 4.76
N GLU A 111 -11.51 5.29 5.62
CA GLU A 111 -12.45 4.50 6.44
C GLU A 111 -13.43 3.69 5.58
N GLN A 112 -13.85 4.21 4.44
CA GLN A 112 -14.71 3.49 3.49
C GLN A 112 -14.01 2.32 2.80
N SER A 113 -12.70 2.38 2.61
CA SER A 113 -11.91 1.34 1.94
C SER A 113 -11.41 0.23 2.87
N ILE A 114 -11.28 0.48 4.18
CA ILE A 114 -10.78 -0.51 5.15
C ILE A 114 -11.49 -1.87 5.07
N PRO A 115 -12.83 -1.98 4.97
CA PRO A 115 -13.50 -3.28 4.86
C PRO A 115 -13.04 -4.09 3.64
N GLN A 116 -12.72 -3.44 2.52
CA GLN A 116 -12.24 -4.11 1.31
C GLN A 116 -10.83 -4.67 1.53
N TRP A 117 -9.96 -3.92 2.24
CA TRP A 117 -8.61 -4.40 2.56
C TRP A 117 -8.63 -5.57 3.53
N LEU A 118 -9.54 -5.56 4.49
CA LEU A 118 -9.67 -6.65 5.45
C LEU A 118 -10.23 -7.94 4.82
N ALA A 119 -10.81 -7.85 3.63
CA ALA A 119 -11.34 -8.99 2.89
C ALA A 119 -10.29 -9.68 2.00
N PHE A 120 -9.05 -9.16 1.90
CA PHE A 120 -8.03 -9.78 1.06
C PHE A 120 -7.55 -11.12 1.65
N GLU A 121 -7.21 -12.04 0.77
CA GLU A 121 -6.66 -13.34 1.17
C GLU A 121 -5.17 -13.21 1.50
N ILE A 122 -4.80 -13.57 2.74
CA ILE A 122 -3.41 -13.56 3.19
C ILE A 122 -2.63 -14.65 2.43
N PRO A 123 -1.56 -14.29 1.71
CA PRO A 123 -0.78 -15.24 0.93
C PRO A 123 -0.11 -16.29 1.82
N GLU A 124 0.22 -17.43 1.22
CA GLU A 124 0.94 -18.51 1.92
C GLU A 124 2.31 -18.04 2.39
N LYS A 125 3.04 -17.27 1.56
CA LYS A 125 4.39 -16.79 1.88
C LYS A 125 4.47 -15.28 1.89
N SER A 126 5.18 -14.72 2.87
CA SER A 126 5.62 -13.31 2.88
C SER A 126 6.62 -13.04 1.74
N GLY A 127 6.87 -11.77 1.43
CA GLY A 127 7.75 -11.38 0.33
C GLY A 127 7.12 -11.50 -1.07
N ARG A 128 5.83 -11.77 -1.16
CA ARG A 128 5.13 -11.82 -2.44
C ARG A 128 4.92 -10.43 -3.01
N PHE A 129 4.50 -9.49 -2.18
CA PHE A 129 4.14 -8.15 -2.64
C PHE A 129 5.38 -7.31 -2.93
N SER A 130 6.46 -7.44 -2.16
CA SER A 130 7.74 -6.80 -2.48
C SER A 130 8.31 -7.27 -3.82
N ARG A 131 8.17 -8.56 -4.15
CA ARG A 131 8.57 -9.07 -5.47
C ARG A 131 7.70 -8.51 -6.60
N LEU A 132 6.37 -8.45 -6.43
CA LEU A 132 5.47 -7.84 -7.42
C LEU A 132 5.79 -6.36 -7.60
N PHE A 133 6.04 -5.64 -6.51
CA PHE A 133 6.42 -4.24 -6.52
C PHE A 133 7.68 -4.00 -7.37
N ALA A 134 8.71 -4.83 -7.18
CA ALA A 134 9.94 -4.76 -7.98
C ALA A 134 9.71 -5.17 -9.44
N MET A 135 8.91 -6.21 -9.71
CA MET A 135 8.59 -6.66 -11.07
C MET A 135 7.82 -5.63 -11.89
N GLU A 136 6.95 -4.86 -11.24
CA GLU A 136 6.16 -3.79 -11.87
C GLU A 136 6.92 -2.45 -11.92
N HIS A 137 8.18 -2.42 -11.45
CA HIS A 137 9.04 -1.23 -11.41
C HIS A 137 8.41 -0.04 -10.68
N LEU A 138 7.66 -0.31 -9.61
CA LEU A 138 6.97 0.71 -8.84
C LEU A 138 7.91 1.59 -8.00
N GLU A 139 9.15 1.14 -7.74
CA GLU A 139 10.22 1.93 -7.10
C GLU A 139 10.51 3.26 -7.83
N LYS A 140 10.20 3.33 -9.12
CA LYS A 140 10.34 4.56 -9.93
C LYS A 140 9.24 5.59 -9.70
N ARG A 141 8.14 5.19 -9.07
CA ARG A 141 6.96 6.04 -8.84
C ARG A 141 6.92 6.65 -7.44
N PHE A 142 7.61 6.04 -6.48
CA PHE A 142 7.59 6.43 -5.09
C PHE A 142 9.01 6.70 -4.60
N THR A 143 9.15 7.69 -3.71
CA THR A 143 10.45 8.02 -3.09
C THR A 143 10.61 7.35 -1.73
N ARG A 144 9.49 6.97 -1.09
CA ARG A 144 9.47 6.36 0.24
C ARG A 144 8.51 5.17 0.29
N MET A 145 8.91 4.15 1.03
CA MET A 145 8.11 2.95 1.29
C MET A 145 8.10 2.63 2.78
N VAL A 146 6.92 2.31 3.30
CA VAL A 146 6.79 1.61 4.58
C VAL A 146 6.23 0.23 4.31
N THR A 147 6.98 -0.80 4.66
CA THR A 147 6.51 -2.18 4.55
C THR A 147 6.11 -2.73 5.92
N ILE A 148 5.10 -3.58 5.95
CA ILE A 148 4.64 -4.26 7.14
C ILE A 148 4.75 -5.75 6.91
N GLY A 149 5.58 -6.41 7.71
CA GLY A 149 5.88 -7.84 7.64
C GLY A 149 5.59 -8.57 8.94
N ALA A 150 5.64 -9.90 8.89
CA ALA A 150 5.47 -10.78 10.05
C ALA A 150 6.59 -11.79 10.14
N GLY A 151 7.10 -12.00 11.34
CA GLY A 151 8.13 -12.99 11.66
C GLY A 151 9.54 -12.49 11.42
N GLU A 152 9.94 -12.31 10.20
CA GLU A 152 11.26 -11.87 9.77
C GLU A 152 11.14 -10.86 8.62
N LEU A 153 12.20 -10.09 8.39
CA LEU A 153 12.28 -9.19 7.25
C LEU A 153 12.18 -9.99 5.93
N ALA A 154 11.32 -9.56 5.02
CA ALA A 154 11.14 -10.25 3.75
C ALA A 154 12.39 -10.15 2.86
N HIS A 155 12.85 -11.28 2.30
CA HIS A 155 14.10 -11.38 1.52
C HIS A 155 14.21 -10.45 0.31
N GLY A 156 13.09 -9.97 -0.24
CA GLY A 156 13.12 -9.07 -1.40
C GLY A 156 13.36 -7.60 -1.05
N LEU A 157 13.25 -7.21 0.21
CA LEU A 157 13.31 -5.81 0.64
C LEU A 157 14.71 -5.19 0.55
N PRO A 158 15.81 -5.89 0.88
CA PRO A 158 17.14 -5.30 0.77
C PRO A 158 17.49 -4.82 -0.64
N SER A 159 16.99 -5.50 -1.67
CA SER A 159 17.24 -5.09 -3.06
C SER A 159 16.48 -3.80 -3.44
N LEU A 160 15.39 -3.47 -2.76
CA LEU A 160 14.63 -2.23 -2.99
C LEU A 160 15.18 -1.05 -2.19
N ALA A 161 15.90 -1.29 -1.09
CA ALA A 161 16.40 -0.24 -0.20
C ALA A 161 17.43 0.69 -0.88
N GLY A 162 18.08 0.25 -1.97
CA GLY A 162 18.96 1.07 -2.77
C GLY A 162 18.28 2.11 -3.65
N ASP A 163 17.03 1.86 -4.01
CA ASP A 163 16.27 2.65 -4.98
C ASP A 163 15.20 3.54 -4.34
N ILE A 164 14.75 3.19 -3.12
CA ILE A 164 13.68 3.89 -2.41
C ILE A 164 14.01 4.00 -0.91
N GLY A 165 13.63 5.11 -0.28
CA GLY A 165 13.72 5.25 1.18
C GLY A 165 12.79 4.27 1.87
N LEU A 166 13.33 3.16 2.39
CA LEU A 166 12.60 2.03 2.92
C LEU A 166 12.65 1.97 4.44
N LEU A 167 11.48 1.90 5.07
CA LEU A 167 11.30 1.56 6.48
C LEU A 167 10.50 0.25 6.56
N ALA A 168 11.04 -0.75 7.24
CA ALA A 168 10.34 -1.98 7.54
C ALA A 168 9.77 -1.97 8.96
N LEU A 169 8.53 -2.45 9.11
CA LEU A 169 7.88 -2.73 10.38
C LEU A 169 7.63 -4.24 10.44
N THR A 170 8.36 -4.96 11.29
CA THR A 170 8.27 -6.42 11.37
C THR A 170 7.64 -6.84 12.70
N VAL A 171 6.44 -7.39 12.63
CA VAL A 171 5.77 -7.95 13.82
C VAL A 171 6.33 -9.35 14.09
N THR A 172 6.86 -9.55 15.30
CA THR A 172 7.45 -10.82 15.68
C THR A 172 7.15 -11.18 17.14
N LYS A 173 7.06 -12.47 17.44
CA LYS A 173 6.93 -12.99 18.80
C LYS A 173 8.26 -13.02 19.57
N ASP A 174 9.38 -12.77 18.88
CA ASP A 174 10.73 -12.96 19.42
C ASP A 174 11.25 -11.72 20.17
N VAL A 175 10.46 -10.66 20.22
CA VAL A 175 10.75 -9.45 21.01
C VAL A 175 9.61 -9.14 21.97
N THR A 176 9.95 -8.56 23.12
CA THR A 176 9.00 -8.13 24.15
C THR A 176 8.72 -6.63 24.13
N GLU A 177 9.64 -5.88 23.55
CA GLU A 177 9.53 -4.43 23.37
C GLU A 177 9.95 -4.07 21.96
N PRO A 178 9.40 -2.98 21.38
CA PRO A 178 9.81 -2.50 20.09
C PRO A 178 11.28 -2.09 20.06
N ARG A 179 11.99 -2.50 19.03
CA ARG A 179 13.38 -2.11 18.83
C ARG A 179 13.69 -1.81 17.37
N ALA A 180 14.48 -0.78 17.16
CA ALA A 180 15.02 -0.49 15.84
C ALA A 180 16.29 -1.31 15.61
N VAL A 181 16.37 -1.96 14.46
CA VAL A 181 17.53 -2.75 14.02
C VAL A 181 17.85 -2.40 12.57
N LEU A 182 19.12 -2.48 12.21
CA LEU A 182 19.53 -2.41 10.81
C LEU A 182 19.73 -3.86 10.33
N ALA A 183 18.85 -4.33 9.46
CA ALA A 183 18.89 -5.69 8.94
C ALA A 183 19.12 -5.64 7.42
N ASP A 184 20.24 -6.20 6.95
CA ASP A 184 20.63 -6.23 5.53
C ASP A 184 20.56 -4.85 4.83
N GLY A 185 20.92 -3.78 5.55
CA GLY A 185 20.90 -2.41 5.05
C GLY A 185 19.51 -1.74 5.08
N VAL A 186 18.49 -2.42 5.61
CA VAL A 186 17.13 -1.89 5.78
C VAL A 186 16.92 -1.44 7.22
N GLU A 187 16.41 -0.22 7.40
CA GLU A 187 15.89 0.21 8.71
C GLU A 187 14.64 -0.61 9.03
N ASN A 188 14.71 -1.41 10.08
CA ASN A 188 13.62 -2.28 10.53
C ASN A 188 13.26 -1.99 11.98
N ILE A 189 11.97 -1.82 12.25
CA ILE A 189 11.44 -1.75 13.61
C ILE A 189 10.74 -3.09 13.89
N GLU A 190 11.32 -3.87 14.79
CA GLU A 190 10.71 -5.08 15.29
C GLU A 190 9.67 -4.74 16.37
N ILE A 191 8.46 -5.27 16.21
CA ILE A 191 7.29 -4.97 17.03
C ILE A 191 6.79 -6.27 17.65
N PRO A 192 6.58 -6.30 18.99
CA PRO A 192 6.03 -7.48 19.64
C PRO A 192 4.65 -7.86 19.09
N ALA A 193 4.42 -9.16 18.92
CA ALA A 193 3.11 -9.67 18.48
C ALA A 193 1.97 -9.39 19.48
N ASP A 194 2.29 -9.18 20.76
CA ASP A 194 1.33 -8.91 21.84
C ASP A 194 1.00 -7.42 22.01
N CYS A 195 1.55 -6.60 21.17
CA CYS A 195 1.48 -5.15 21.29
C CYS A 195 0.16 -4.58 20.75
N THR A 196 -0.97 -4.92 21.34
CA THR A 196 -2.26 -4.25 21.08
C THR A 196 -2.26 -2.76 21.49
N ASN A 197 -1.35 -2.35 22.38
CA ASN A 197 -1.20 -0.95 22.83
C ASN A 197 0.00 -0.20 22.22
N SER A 198 0.84 -0.84 21.44
CA SER A 198 2.13 -0.28 20.97
C SER A 198 2.01 0.60 19.73
N ILE A 199 0.83 0.85 19.27
CA ILE A 199 0.55 1.88 18.26
C ILE A 199 0.95 3.28 18.74
N ARG A 200 1.24 3.45 20.03
CA ARG A 200 1.84 4.69 20.60
C ARG A 200 3.31 4.90 20.23
N ILE A 201 3.99 3.93 19.63
CA ILE A 201 5.43 3.94 19.37
C ILE A 201 5.79 4.72 18.08
N LEU A 202 4.82 5.00 17.25
CA LEU A 202 5.01 5.84 16.05
C LEU A 202 4.73 7.33 16.34
N CYS A 203 4.78 7.76 17.61
CA CYS A 203 4.68 9.16 18.02
C CYS A 203 6.06 9.78 18.11
#